data_02ef86c917fddb3b13f8130b9dbd2a53
#
_entry.id   02ef86c917fddb3b13f8130b9dbd2a53
#
_cell.length_a   1.000
_cell.length_b   1.000
_cell.length_c   1.000
_cell.angle_alpha   90.00
_cell.angle_beta   90.00
_cell.angle_gamma   90.00
#
_symmetry.space_group_name_H-M   'P 1'
#
loop_
_entity.id
_entity.type
_entity.pdbx_description
1 polymer ?
#
loop_
_entity_poly.entity_id
_entity_poly.type
_entity_poly.pdbx_seq_one_letter_code
_entity_poly.pdbx_strand_id
1 'polypeptide(L)'
;MSTRLAATNPVLKTYNSLYCGSLRKQKYDAVVARLKALPESERGHPPSEAAKAAVEEANKEADAAIDCWARFVALAETQNASEDVRTRIGKTAADLYAYRNPQDPEGFRKLVDGHKQGQAPPGK
;
A
#
# COMPACT_ATOMS: atom_id res chain seq x y z
N MET A 1 -4.38 -0.17 27.09
CA MET A 1 -2.96 -0.43 27.42
C MET A 1 -2.17 -0.90 26.21
N SER A 2 -2.62 -1.99 25.57
CA SER A 2 -1.90 -2.53 24.41
C SER A 2 -1.83 -1.53 23.26
N THR A 3 -2.87 -0.73 23.06
CA THR A 3 -2.88 0.29 22.01
C THR A 3 -1.81 1.34 22.23
N ARG A 4 -1.63 1.76 23.49
CA ARG A 4 -0.60 2.74 23.84
C ARG A 4 0.79 2.15 23.63
N LEU A 5 0.99 0.88 24.03
CA LEU A 5 2.28 0.20 23.82
C LEU A 5 2.58 0.08 22.33
N ALA A 6 1.58 -0.28 21.52
CA ALA A 6 1.76 -0.38 20.08
C ALA A 6 2.17 0.97 19.48
N ALA A 7 1.58 2.08 19.96
CA ALA A 7 1.88 3.40 19.45
C ALA A 7 3.31 3.85 19.78
N THR A 8 3.87 3.37 20.89
CA THR A 8 5.20 3.79 21.34
C THR A 8 6.31 2.79 21.00
N ASN A 9 5.93 1.55 20.66
CA ASN A 9 6.90 0.51 20.35
C ASN A 9 7.22 0.51 18.86
N PRO A 10 8.46 0.85 18.45
CA PRO A 10 8.80 0.92 17.02
C PRO A 10 8.59 -0.39 16.26
N VAL A 11 8.86 -1.52 16.89
CA VAL A 11 8.69 -2.83 16.24
C VAL A 11 7.22 -3.09 15.93
N LEU A 12 6.34 -2.85 16.91
CA LEU A 12 4.90 -3.02 16.71
C LEU A 12 4.36 -2.05 15.66
N LYS A 13 4.88 -0.83 15.65
CA LYS A 13 4.49 0.17 14.64
C LYS A 13 4.84 -0.31 13.24
N THR A 14 6.02 -0.91 13.07
CA THR A 14 6.45 -1.46 11.80
C THR A 14 5.52 -2.57 11.34
N TYR A 15 5.20 -3.51 12.23
CA TYR A 15 4.31 -4.62 11.90
C TYR A 15 2.89 -4.15 11.62
N ASN A 16 2.42 -3.11 12.32
CA ASN A 16 1.11 -2.53 12.05
C ASN A 16 1.03 -1.98 10.63
N SER A 17 2.08 -1.32 10.15
CA SER A 17 2.13 -0.80 8.79
C SER A 17 2.13 -1.93 7.77
N LEU A 18 2.90 -3.00 8.03
CA LEU A 18 2.91 -4.18 7.16
C LEU A 18 1.52 -4.79 7.08
N TYR A 19 0.89 -4.99 8.24
CA TYR A 19 -0.44 -5.59 8.31
C TYR A 19 -1.48 -4.72 7.58
N CYS A 20 -1.39 -3.41 7.74
CA CYS A 20 -2.27 -2.46 7.07
C CYS A 20 -2.22 -2.66 5.54
N GLY A 21 -1.02 -2.70 4.99
CA GLY A 21 -0.84 -2.90 3.55
C GLY A 21 -1.39 -4.23 3.07
N SER A 22 -1.12 -5.29 3.83
CA SER A 22 -1.60 -6.63 3.48
C SER A 22 -3.12 -6.70 3.51
N LEU A 23 -3.76 -6.08 4.49
CA LEU A 23 -5.21 -6.06 4.60
C LEU A 23 -5.84 -5.29 3.44
N ARG A 24 -5.27 -4.14 3.08
CA ARG A 24 -5.75 -3.35 1.95
C ARG A 24 -5.58 -4.09 0.63
N LYS A 25 -4.46 -4.82 0.49
CA LYS A 25 -4.21 -5.62 -0.71
C LYS A 25 -5.25 -6.74 -0.84
N GLN A 26 -5.62 -7.36 0.27
CA GLN A 26 -6.69 -8.37 0.26
C GLN A 26 -8.01 -7.76 -0.21
N LYS A 27 -8.35 -6.58 0.25
CA LYS A 27 -9.55 -5.87 -0.19
C LYS A 27 -9.47 -5.52 -1.68
N TYR A 28 -8.30 -5.08 -2.13
CA TYR A 28 -8.07 -4.80 -3.54
C TYR A 28 -8.31 -6.05 -4.39
N ASP A 29 -7.71 -7.17 -3.98
CA ASP A 29 -7.85 -8.43 -4.72
C ASP A 29 -9.32 -8.88 -4.79
N ALA A 30 -10.06 -8.69 -3.71
CA ALA A 30 -11.49 -9.04 -3.66
C ALA A 30 -12.30 -8.18 -4.64
N VAL A 31 -11.99 -6.88 -4.72
CA VAL A 31 -12.68 -5.98 -5.66
C VAL A 31 -12.33 -6.33 -7.10
N VAL A 32 -11.07 -6.63 -7.37
CA VAL A 32 -10.64 -7.04 -8.71
C VAL A 32 -11.35 -8.33 -9.13
N ALA A 33 -11.46 -9.30 -8.21
CA ALA A 33 -12.18 -10.55 -8.49
C ALA A 33 -13.64 -10.27 -8.82
N ARG A 34 -14.27 -9.36 -8.10
CA ARG A 34 -15.66 -8.95 -8.33
C ARG A 34 -15.80 -8.29 -9.70
N LEU A 35 -14.84 -7.44 -10.06
CA LEU A 35 -14.83 -6.79 -11.36
C LEU A 35 -14.69 -7.81 -12.49
N LYS A 36 -13.79 -8.78 -12.34
CA LYS A 36 -13.59 -9.84 -13.34
C LYS A 36 -14.80 -10.73 -13.49
N ALA A 37 -15.61 -10.85 -12.43
CA ALA A 37 -16.82 -11.66 -12.46
C ALA A 37 -18.00 -10.96 -13.16
N LEU A 38 -17.89 -9.66 -13.44
CA LEU A 38 -18.94 -8.94 -14.17
C LEU A 38 -19.01 -9.44 -15.61
N PRO A 39 -20.21 -9.42 -16.23
CA PRO A 39 -20.33 -9.78 -17.66
C PRO A 39 -19.44 -8.88 -18.53
N GLU A 40 -18.96 -9.46 -19.61
CA GLU A 40 -18.09 -8.73 -20.54
C GLU A 40 -18.72 -7.44 -21.04
N SER A 41 -20.04 -7.46 -21.27
CA SER A 41 -20.78 -6.27 -21.69
C SER A 41 -20.69 -5.12 -20.69
N GLU A 42 -20.48 -5.40 -19.40
CA GLU A 42 -20.37 -4.38 -18.38
C GLU A 42 -18.93 -3.89 -18.20
N ARG A 43 -17.95 -4.67 -18.67
CA ARG A 43 -16.54 -4.31 -18.57
C ARG A 43 -15.99 -3.61 -19.81
N GLY A 44 -16.83 -3.42 -20.83
CA GLY A 44 -16.43 -2.85 -22.10
C GLY A 44 -16.32 -1.33 -22.09
N HIS A 45 -16.47 -0.74 -23.26
CA HIS A 45 -16.41 0.70 -23.42
C HIS A 45 -17.72 1.21 -24.01
N PRO A 46 -18.49 2.01 -23.27
CA PRO A 46 -18.18 2.47 -21.90
C PRO A 46 -18.49 1.37 -20.87
N PRO A 47 -17.76 1.35 -19.74
CA PRO A 47 -18.06 0.39 -18.68
C PRO A 47 -19.37 0.75 -17.98
N SER A 48 -20.01 -0.27 -17.40
CA SER A 48 -21.22 -0.04 -16.61
C SER A 48 -20.91 0.75 -15.35
N GLU A 49 -21.96 1.29 -14.71
CA GLU A 49 -21.77 2.00 -13.43
C GLU A 49 -21.18 1.08 -12.38
N ALA A 50 -21.58 -0.21 -12.37
CA ALA A 50 -21.02 -1.19 -11.45
C ALA A 50 -19.51 -1.38 -11.69
N ALA A 51 -19.11 -1.46 -12.97
CA ALA A 51 -17.70 -1.60 -13.31
C ALA A 51 -16.90 -0.36 -12.92
N LYS A 52 -17.43 0.83 -13.16
CA LYS A 52 -16.78 2.07 -12.76
C LYS A 52 -16.59 2.16 -11.26
N ALA A 53 -17.62 1.81 -10.50
CA ALA A 53 -17.56 1.84 -9.04
C ALA A 53 -16.52 0.84 -8.52
N ALA A 54 -16.45 -0.35 -9.12
CA ALA A 54 -15.47 -1.36 -8.73
C ALA A 54 -14.05 -0.88 -9.02
N VAL A 55 -13.81 -0.25 -10.15
CA VAL A 55 -12.50 0.29 -10.49
C VAL A 55 -12.08 1.37 -9.50
N GLU A 56 -12.99 2.29 -9.16
CA GLU A 56 -12.70 3.33 -8.18
C GLU A 56 -12.37 2.75 -6.81
N GLU A 57 -13.13 1.75 -6.38
CA GLU A 57 -12.88 1.09 -5.09
C GLU A 57 -11.53 0.36 -5.12
N ALA A 58 -11.23 -0.35 -6.21
CA ALA A 58 -9.94 -1.05 -6.35
C ALA A 58 -8.78 -0.06 -6.29
N ASN A 59 -8.89 1.06 -7.01
CA ASN A 59 -7.84 2.07 -7.01
C ASN A 59 -7.62 2.65 -5.62
N LYS A 60 -8.70 2.88 -4.89
CA LYS A 60 -8.63 3.41 -3.53
C LYS A 60 -7.90 2.44 -2.60
N GLU A 61 -8.23 1.15 -2.68
CA GLU A 61 -7.58 0.14 -1.85
C GLU A 61 -6.12 -0.04 -2.26
N ALA A 62 -5.81 0.01 -3.56
CA ALA A 62 -4.44 -0.08 -4.03
C ALA A 62 -3.60 1.08 -3.50
N ASP A 63 -4.11 2.30 -3.59
CA ASP A 63 -3.39 3.47 -3.11
C ASP A 63 -3.17 3.41 -1.60
N ALA A 64 -4.16 2.93 -0.85
CA ALA A 64 -4.04 2.76 0.59
C ALA A 64 -2.99 1.70 0.95
N ALA A 65 -2.96 0.58 0.21
CA ALA A 65 -1.96 -0.47 0.42
C ALA A 65 -0.56 0.06 0.15
N ILE A 66 -0.40 0.81 -0.94
CA ILE A 66 0.89 1.41 -1.32
C ILE A 66 1.39 2.31 -0.20
N ASP A 67 0.51 3.16 0.34
CA ASP A 67 0.90 4.08 1.42
C ASP A 67 1.31 3.33 2.68
N CYS A 68 0.53 2.32 3.09
CA CYS A 68 0.87 1.50 4.26
C CYS A 68 2.21 0.81 4.08
N TRP A 69 2.46 0.23 2.91
CA TRP A 69 3.71 -0.48 2.64
C TRP A 69 4.89 0.48 2.50
N ALA A 70 4.68 1.67 1.95
CA ALA A 70 5.74 2.68 1.90
C ALA A 70 6.16 3.06 3.32
N ARG A 71 5.18 3.21 4.21
CA ARG A 71 5.46 3.48 5.62
C ARG A 71 6.20 2.31 6.26
N PHE A 72 5.80 1.07 5.95
CA PHE A 72 6.49 -0.12 6.44
C PHE A 72 7.95 -0.13 5.98
N VAL A 73 8.20 0.11 4.69
CA VAL A 73 9.56 0.10 4.15
C VAL A 73 10.41 1.18 4.83
N ALA A 74 9.84 2.38 5.02
CA ALA A 74 10.54 3.46 5.69
C ALA A 74 10.92 3.08 7.12
N LEU A 75 9.99 2.49 7.87
CA LEU A 75 10.25 2.05 9.24
C LEU A 75 11.25 0.90 9.27
N ALA A 76 11.12 -0.06 8.35
CA ALA A 76 12.00 -1.21 8.30
C ALA A 76 13.44 -0.80 8.00
N GLU A 77 13.64 0.16 7.09
CA GLU A 77 14.96 0.63 6.75
C GLU A 77 15.63 1.37 7.91
N THR A 78 14.86 2.12 8.68
CA THR A 78 15.40 2.86 9.82
C THR A 78 15.64 1.98 11.03
N GLN A 79 14.97 0.82 11.13
CA GLN A 79 15.05 -0.07 12.29
C GLN A 79 15.80 -1.37 12.03
N ASN A 80 16.40 -1.50 10.85
CA ASN A 80 17.11 -2.73 10.46
C ASN A 80 16.24 -3.98 10.56
N ALA A 81 14.99 -3.88 10.14
CA ALA A 81 14.10 -5.03 10.09
C ALA A 81 14.59 -6.03 9.05
N SER A 82 14.03 -7.26 9.07
CA SER A 82 14.40 -8.32 8.17
C SER A 82 14.52 -7.86 6.72
N GLU A 83 15.71 -7.99 6.15
CA GLU A 83 15.96 -7.60 4.77
C GLU A 83 15.08 -8.37 3.79
N ASP A 84 14.84 -9.64 4.10
CA ASP A 84 14.05 -10.52 3.25
C ASP A 84 12.61 -10.02 3.12
N VAL A 85 11.97 -9.72 4.24
CA VAL A 85 10.60 -9.20 4.27
C VAL A 85 10.57 -7.81 3.63
N ARG A 86 11.52 -6.96 3.98
CA ARG A 86 11.61 -5.60 3.46
C ARG A 86 11.72 -5.60 1.93
N THR A 87 12.59 -6.44 1.38
CA THR A 87 12.79 -6.54 -0.07
C THR A 87 11.53 -7.04 -0.76
N ARG A 88 10.93 -8.09 -0.22
CA ARG A 88 9.75 -8.69 -0.82
C ARG A 88 8.55 -7.73 -0.82
N ILE A 89 8.28 -7.10 0.31
CA ILE A 89 7.17 -6.16 0.42
C ILE A 89 7.46 -4.91 -0.41
N GLY A 90 8.70 -4.44 -0.39
CA GLY A 90 9.10 -3.29 -1.20
C GLY A 90 8.87 -3.52 -2.69
N LYS A 91 9.20 -4.71 -3.17
CA LYS A 91 8.97 -5.06 -4.58
C LYS A 91 7.48 -5.12 -4.90
N THR A 92 6.70 -5.77 -4.03
CA THR A 92 5.25 -5.88 -4.24
C THR A 92 4.61 -4.49 -4.28
N ALA A 93 4.99 -3.63 -3.36
CA ALA A 93 4.45 -2.27 -3.30
C ALA A 93 4.88 -1.43 -4.50
N ALA A 94 6.15 -1.55 -4.90
CA ALA A 94 6.66 -0.82 -6.06
C ALA A 94 5.96 -1.27 -7.34
N ASP A 95 5.72 -2.57 -7.49
CA ASP A 95 4.99 -3.09 -8.64
C ASP A 95 3.56 -2.57 -8.69
N LEU A 96 2.89 -2.52 -7.56
CA LEU A 96 1.52 -1.98 -7.48
C LEU A 96 1.52 -0.47 -7.77
N TYR A 97 2.52 0.25 -7.26
CA TYR A 97 2.68 1.67 -7.54
C TYR A 97 2.87 1.91 -9.03
N ALA A 98 3.72 1.10 -9.68
CA ALA A 98 3.98 1.22 -11.12
C ALA A 98 2.70 0.97 -11.93
N TYR A 99 1.87 0.04 -11.49
CA TYR A 99 0.59 -0.22 -12.14
C TYR A 99 -0.33 1.00 -12.04
N ARG A 100 -0.36 1.66 -10.88
CA ARG A 100 -1.19 2.84 -10.67
C ARG A 100 -0.61 4.11 -11.29
N ASN A 101 0.72 4.19 -11.40
CA ASN A 101 1.43 5.38 -11.85
C ASN A 101 2.55 4.99 -12.82
N PRO A 102 2.22 4.47 -14.01
CA PRO A 102 3.24 3.93 -14.92
C PRO A 102 4.25 4.97 -15.43
N GLN A 103 3.90 6.24 -15.37
CA GLN A 103 4.79 7.31 -15.82
C GLN A 103 5.72 7.84 -14.73
N ASP A 104 5.67 7.24 -13.53
CA ASP A 104 6.46 7.73 -12.38
C ASP A 104 7.24 6.57 -11.74
N PRO A 105 8.30 6.07 -12.41
CA PRO A 105 9.01 4.88 -11.93
C PRO A 105 9.69 5.05 -10.60
N GLU A 106 9.99 6.26 -10.18
CA GLU A 106 10.67 6.53 -8.91
C GLU A 106 9.74 7.01 -7.81
N GLY A 107 8.44 7.09 -8.10
CA GLY A 107 7.48 7.66 -7.16
C GLY A 107 7.37 6.89 -5.87
N PHE A 108 7.47 5.55 -5.91
CA PHE A 108 7.39 4.75 -4.70
C PHE A 108 8.57 5.06 -3.76
N ARG A 109 9.78 5.18 -4.30
CA ARG A 109 10.95 5.51 -3.49
C ARG A 109 10.80 6.89 -2.86
N LYS A 110 10.27 7.85 -3.62
CA LYS A 110 10.00 9.18 -3.09
C LYS A 110 8.99 9.15 -1.95
N LEU A 111 7.98 8.29 -2.09
CA LEU A 111 6.97 8.11 -1.05
C LEU A 111 7.58 7.55 0.23
N VAL A 112 8.45 6.54 0.08
CA VAL A 112 9.18 5.97 1.22
C VAL A 112 10.03 7.03 1.90
N ASP A 113 10.77 7.81 1.11
CA ASP A 113 11.64 8.85 1.66
C ASP A 113 10.83 9.93 2.38
N GLY A 114 9.64 10.25 1.86
CA GLY A 114 8.74 11.17 2.52
C GLY A 114 8.30 10.68 3.89
N HIS A 115 8.02 9.38 4.01
CA HIS A 115 7.67 8.80 5.30
C HIS A 115 8.85 8.81 6.27
N LYS A 116 10.08 8.61 5.77
CA LYS A 116 11.28 8.70 6.61
C LYS A 116 11.44 10.10 7.18
N GLN A 117 11.22 11.12 6.35
CA GLN A 117 11.31 12.51 6.79
C GLN A 117 10.26 12.81 7.86
N GLY A 118 9.05 12.29 7.68
CA GLY A 118 7.99 12.47 8.66
C GLY A 118 8.27 11.80 9.99
N GLN A 119 9.20 10.85 10.04
CA GLN A 119 9.61 10.16 11.26
C GLN A 119 10.76 10.83 11.96
N ALA A 120 11.39 11.83 11.33
CA ALA A 120 12.51 12.53 11.93
C ALA A 120 12.07 13.27 13.19
N PRO A 121 12.92 13.32 14.24
CA PRO A 121 12.59 14.07 15.43
C PRO A 121 12.35 15.54 15.12
N PRO A 122 11.47 16.20 15.88
CA PRO A 122 11.28 17.65 15.72
C PRO A 122 12.60 18.41 15.94
N GLY A 123 12.78 19.47 15.18
CA GLY A 123 13.97 20.30 15.31
C GLY A 123 15.12 19.92 14.41
N LYS A 124 14.93 18.92 13.62
CA LYS A 124 15.95 18.48 12.66
C LYS A 124 15.88 19.18 11.33
#